data_3044c9e5e8b21fa39b36c2cb5ccf0fcf
#
_entry.id   3044c9e5e8b21fa39b36c2cb5ccf0fcf
#
_cell.length_a   1.000
_cell.length_b   1.000
_cell.length_c   1.000
_cell.angle_alpha   90.00
_cell.angle_beta   90.00
_cell.angle_gamma   90.00
#
_symmetry.space_group_name_H-M   'P 1'
#
loop_
_entity.id
_entity.type
_entity.pdbx_description
1 polymer ?
#
loop_
_entity_poly.entity_id
_entity_poly.type
_entity_poly.pdbx_seq_one_letter_code
_entity_poly.pdbx_strand_id
1 'polypeptide(L)'
;MGLVGFVAACAQQGVPPGGPEDVRPPVVVATFPDTFAIVPDFNGPVRFDFDERISERGAGGALDDAVVISPRTGDVRVKHERRSVIIEIDGGFKPGYVYRVTLLPEVRDLFSNQMRDPFELVFSTGPQPQPTTIAGVVWDRITGRGAANYEVQALPANIGGDQADSAVHLARTDTGGVYAFRFIPDGRYQITAFEDQNRNDTIDASESQGFTRQLIGVGDTLFTANISVLRPDTTPAIITSVEALDSITLLLEFDDF
;
A
#
# COMPACT_ATOMS: atom_id res chain seq x y z
N MET A 1 -50.76 14.10 66.17
CA MET A 1 -50.32 14.67 64.90
C MET A 1 -48.90 14.18 64.63
N GLY A 2 -48.76 13.11 63.84
CA GLY A 2 -47.44 12.51 63.46
C GLY A 2 -46.97 13.05 62.15
N LEU A 3 -45.75 13.59 62.13
CA LEU A 3 -45.07 14.14 60.95
C LEU A 3 -44.32 12.97 60.24
N VAL A 4 -44.78 12.57 59.07
CA VAL A 4 -44.10 11.60 58.26
C VAL A 4 -43.07 12.35 57.38
N GLY A 5 -41.78 12.20 57.70
CA GLY A 5 -40.69 12.75 56.87
C GLY A 5 -40.46 11.88 55.66
N PHE A 6 -40.67 12.43 54.46
CA PHE A 6 -40.25 11.81 53.17
C PHE A 6 -38.74 12.00 53.01
N VAL A 7 -37.97 10.90 53.04
CA VAL A 7 -36.57 10.90 52.66
C VAL A 7 -36.51 10.65 51.15
N ALA A 8 -36.24 11.69 50.37
CA ALA A 8 -35.94 11.56 48.95
C ALA A 8 -34.49 11.09 48.80
N ALA A 9 -34.27 9.80 48.52
CA ALA A 9 -32.98 9.27 48.14
C ALA A 9 -32.76 9.55 46.65
N CYS A 10 -31.97 10.58 46.30
CA CYS A 10 -31.43 10.75 44.94
C CYS A 10 -30.35 9.69 44.69
N ALA A 11 -30.68 8.65 43.94
CA ALA A 11 -29.66 7.78 43.42
C ALA A 11 -28.87 8.53 42.32
N GLN A 12 -27.64 8.95 42.62
CA GLN A 12 -26.72 9.41 41.58
C GLN A 12 -26.32 8.19 40.73
N GLN A 13 -26.73 8.21 39.48
CA GLN A 13 -26.16 7.30 38.47
C GLN A 13 -24.71 7.74 38.21
N GLY A 14 -23.77 7.16 38.94
CA GLY A 14 -22.35 7.27 38.57
C GLY A 14 -22.11 6.53 37.24
N VAL A 15 -21.36 7.15 36.34
CA VAL A 15 -20.86 6.44 35.14
C VAL A 15 -20.08 5.22 35.65
N PRO A 16 -20.38 3.99 35.18
CA PRO A 16 -19.62 2.82 35.57
C PRO A 16 -18.13 3.08 35.35
N PRO A 17 -17.24 2.79 36.31
CA PRO A 17 -15.80 2.89 36.03
C PRO A 17 -15.47 1.96 34.90
N GLY A 18 -15.01 2.52 33.78
CA GLY A 18 -14.51 1.73 32.67
C GLY A 18 -13.39 0.79 33.15
N GLY A 19 -13.21 -0.33 32.49
CA GLY A 19 -12.02 -1.18 32.69
C GLY A 19 -10.74 -0.40 32.37
N PRO A 20 -9.56 -0.98 32.61
CA PRO A 20 -8.31 -0.39 32.18
C PRO A 20 -8.36 -0.14 30.67
N GLU A 21 -7.76 0.96 30.26
CA GLU A 21 -7.63 1.34 28.85
C GLU A 21 -6.93 0.22 28.07
N ASP A 22 -7.50 -0.15 26.92
CA ASP A 22 -6.85 -1.11 26.02
C ASP A 22 -5.77 -0.38 25.22
N VAL A 23 -4.54 -0.84 25.38
CA VAL A 23 -3.34 -0.30 24.70
C VAL A 23 -2.64 -1.37 23.83
N ARG A 24 -3.30 -2.53 23.63
CA ARG A 24 -2.74 -3.61 22.86
C ARG A 24 -3.17 -3.48 21.40
N PRO A 25 -2.21 -3.51 20.47
CA PRO A 25 -2.55 -3.55 19.05
C PRO A 25 -3.10 -4.91 18.64
N PRO A 26 -3.98 -4.96 17.62
CA PRO A 26 -4.51 -6.21 17.10
C PRO A 26 -3.39 -7.05 16.46
N VAL A 27 -3.48 -8.37 16.62
CA VAL A 27 -2.52 -9.34 16.10
C VAL A 27 -3.27 -10.35 15.23
N VAL A 28 -2.74 -10.64 14.04
CA VAL A 28 -3.24 -11.71 13.18
C VAL A 28 -2.92 -13.07 13.83
N VAL A 29 -3.93 -13.88 14.07
CA VAL A 29 -3.81 -15.21 14.73
C VAL A 29 -4.03 -16.36 13.77
N ALA A 30 -4.72 -16.15 12.65
CA ALA A 30 -4.91 -17.15 11.61
C ALA A 30 -5.12 -16.49 10.24
N THR A 31 -4.82 -17.24 9.18
CA THR A 31 -5.09 -16.84 7.80
C THR A 31 -5.75 -17.97 7.03
N PHE A 32 -6.47 -17.61 5.99
CA PHE A 32 -6.93 -18.54 4.97
C PHE A 32 -6.73 -17.93 3.58
N PRO A 33 -6.00 -18.61 2.67
CA PRO A 33 -5.23 -19.83 2.89
C PRO A 33 -4.14 -19.68 3.96
N ASP A 34 -3.57 -20.81 4.41
CA ASP A 34 -2.36 -20.77 5.23
C ASP A 34 -1.18 -20.19 4.45
N THR A 35 -0.25 -19.56 5.16
CA THR A 35 0.95 -19.03 4.50
C THR A 35 1.76 -20.16 3.85
N PHE A 36 2.27 -19.90 2.65
CA PHE A 36 2.94 -20.86 1.76
C PHE A 36 2.09 -22.05 1.29
N ALA A 37 0.78 -22.01 1.48
CA ALA A 37 -0.12 -23.01 0.92
C ALA A 37 -0.09 -22.96 -0.62
N ILE A 38 -0.16 -24.14 -1.24
CA ILE A 38 -0.35 -24.27 -2.70
C ILE A 38 -1.76 -24.80 -2.92
N VAL A 39 -2.62 -23.98 -3.48
CA VAL A 39 -4.05 -24.21 -3.69
C VAL A 39 -4.45 -23.87 -5.13
N PRO A 40 -4.19 -24.77 -6.10
CA PRO A 40 -4.36 -24.47 -7.53
C PRO A 40 -5.77 -24.00 -7.93
N ASP A 41 -6.81 -24.57 -7.26
CA ASP A 41 -8.22 -24.26 -7.52
C ASP A 41 -8.81 -23.29 -6.48
N PHE A 42 -8.00 -22.32 -5.99
CA PHE A 42 -8.46 -21.39 -4.98
C PHE A 42 -9.55 -20.46 -5.52
N ASN A 43 -10.78 -20.65 -5.04
CA ASN A 43 -11.96 -19.87 -5.43
C ASN A 43 -12.56 -19.03 -4.29
N GLY A 44 -11.95 -19.10 -3.10
CA GLY A 44 -12.42 -18.40 -1.93
C GLY A 44 -11.82 -17.00 -1.77
N PRO A 45 -12.32 -16.22 -0.80
CA PRO A 45 -11.65 -15.02 -0.35
C PRO A 45 -10.41 -15.37 0.48
N VAL A 46 -9.44 -14.46 0.49
CA VAL A 46 -8.39 -14.45 1.50
C VAL A 46 -8.95 -13.89 2.79
N ARG A 47 -8.60 -14.50 3.93
CA ARG A 47 -9.09 -14.11 5.24
C ARG A 47 -7.93 -13.98 6.23
N PHE A 48 -7.99 -12.93 7.03
CA PHE A 48 -7.13 -12.72 8.20
C PHE A 48 -7.99 -12.65 9.44
N ASP A 49 -7.73 -13.49 10.43
CA ASP A 49 -8.41 -13.48 11.71
C ASP A 49 -7.52 -12.86 12.79
N PHE A 50 -8.11 -12.00 13.61
CA PHE A 50 -7.42 -11.27 14.68
C PHE A 50 -7.81 -11.80 16.06
N ASP A 51 -6.93 -11.62 17.03
CA ASP A 51 -7.16 -11.95 18.44
C ASP A 51 -8.26 -11.10 19.09
N GLU A 52 -8.55 -9.92 18.51
CA GLU A 52 -9.56 -8.98 18.98
C GLU A 52 -10.43 -8.39 17.88
N ARG A 53 -11.32 -7.46 18.24
CA ARG A 53 -12.15 -6.73 17.27
C ARG A 53 -11.35 -5.62 16.61
N ILE A 54 -11.42 -5.57 15.29
CA ILE A 54 -10.81 -4.52 14.50
C ILE A 54 -11.83 -3.45 14.07
N SER A 55 -11.34 -2.27 13.75
CA SER A 55 -12.14 -1.16 13.23
C SER A 55 -12.50 -1.37 11.75
N GLU A 56 -13.68 -0.89 11.34
CA GLU A 56 -14.09 -0.84 9.93
C GLU A 56 -13.24 0.12 9.09
N ARG A 57 -12.44 0.96 9.74
CA ARG A 57 -11.58 1.95 9.09
C ARG A 57 -10.15 1.80 9.55
N GLY A 58 -9.23 1.87 8.60
CA GLY A 58 -7.81 2.01 8.87
C GLY A 58 -7.45 3.36 9.51
N ALA A 59 -6.22 3.51 9.98
CA ALA A 59 -5.74 4.75 10.58
C ALA A 59 -5.66 5.89 9.55
N GLY A 60 -5.42 5.58 8.27
CA GLY A 60 -5.31 6.54 7.17
C GLY A 60 -6.60 6.80 6.40
N GLY A 61 -7.69 6.06 6.68
CA GLY A 61 -8.92 6.17 5.90
C GLY A 61 -9.70 4.88 5.76
N ALA A 62 -9.97 4.45 4.53
CA ALA A 62 -10.64 3.18 4.27
C ALA A 62 -9.78 1.99 4.68
N LEU A 63 -10.40 0.86 5.01
CA LEU A 63 -9.65 -0.36 5.33
C LEU A 63 -8.94 -0.93 4.10
N ASP A 64 -9.46 -0.66 2.93
CA ASP A 64 -8.89 -1.07 1.63
C ASP A 64 -7.48 -0.49 1.43
N ASP A 65 -7.23 0.74 1.90
CA ASP A 65 -5.93 1.40 1.84
C ASP A 65 -4.84 0.68 2.66
N ALA A 66 -5.26 -0.14 3.62
CA ALA A 66 -4.36 -0.95 4.45
C ALA A 66 -4.05 -2.34 3.86
N VAL A 67 -4.46 -2.61 2.61
CA VAL A 67 -4.27 -3.91 1.96
C VAL A 67 -3.50 -3.74 0.65
N VAL A 68 -2.41 -4.48 0.50
CA VAL A 68 -1.64 -4.54 -0.75
C VAL A 68 -1.62 -5.98 -1.25
N ILE A 69 -2.07 -6.20 -2.49
CA ILE A 69 -2.03 -7.51 -3.15
C ILE A 69 -1.06 -7.48 -4.32
N SER A 70 -0.19 -8.47 -4.39
CA SER A 70 0.79 -8.63 -5.46
C SER A 70 0.87 -10.09 -5.90
N PRO A 71 0.71 -10.40 -7.20
CA PRO A 71 0.33 -9.49 -8.26
C PRO A 71 -1.14 -9.07 -8.16
N ARG A 72 -1.47 -7.90 -8.70
CA ARG A 72 -2.84 -7.43 -8.84
C ARG A 72 -3.44 -7.97 -10.13
N THR A 73 -4.40 -8.87 -10.02
CA THR A 73 -5.03 -9.56 -11.17
C THR A 73 -6.47 -9.12 -11.42
N GLY A 74 -6.96 -8.15 -10.66
CA GLY A 74 -8.31 -7.58 -10.73
C GLY A 74 -8.54 -6.54 -9.64
N ASP A 75 -9.73 -5.96 -9.61
CA ASP A 75 -10.11 -5.00 -8.57
C ASP A 75 -10.26 -5.69 -7.22
N VAL A 76 -9.72 -5.06 -6.19
CA VAL A 76 -9.67 -5.59 -4.83
C VAL A 76 -10.86 -5.06 -4.04
N ARG A 77 -11.52 -5.94 -3.30
CA ARG A 77 -12.57 -5.59 -2.34
C ARG A 77 -12.22 -6.10 -0.97
N VAL A 78 -12.25 -5.22 0.00
CA VAL A 78 -11.98 -5.55 1.39
C VAL A 78 -13.28 -5.47 2.19
N LYS A 79 -13.59 -6.53 2.93
CA LYS A 79 -14.75 -6.61 3.81
C LYS A 79 -14.29 -6.75 5.25
N HIS A 80 -14.97 -6.09 6.15
CA HIS A 80 -14.77 -6.17 7.57
C HIS A 80 -15.78 -7.13 8.21
N GLU A 81 -15.30 -8.04 9.03
CA GLU A 81 -16.12 -8.88 9.92
C GLU A 81 -15.53 -8.83 11.32
N ARG A 82 -16.15 -8.14 12.23
CA ARG A 82 -15.76 -8.01 13.66
C ARG A 82 -14.28 -8.25 13.99
N ARG A 83 -13.79 -9.47 13.79
CA ARG A 83 -12.42 -9.93 14.08
C ARG A 83 -11.67 -10.38 12.84
N SER A 84 -12.18 -10.09 11.65
CA SER A 84 -11.58 -10.58 10.43
C SER A 84 -11.58 -9.52 9.35
N VAL A 85 -10.53 -9.53 8.53
CA VAL A 85 -10.47 -8.87 7.23
C VAL A 85 -10.61 -9.93 6.16
N ILE A 86 -11.53 -9.72 5.24
CA ILE A 86 -11.81 -10.61 4.11
C ILE A 86 -11.50 -9.86 2.84
N ILE A 87 -10.73 -10.48 1.96
CA ILE A 87 -10.21 -9.86 0.74
C ILE A 87 -10.63 -10.71 -0.45
N GLU A 88 -11.28 -10.07 -1.40
CA GLU A 88 -11.72 -10.66 -2.66
C GLU A 88 -11.09 -9.90 -3.83
N ILE A 89 -10.86 -10.59 -4.94
CA ILE A 89 -10.47 -9.99 -6.22
C ILE A 89 -11.59 -10.23 -7.22
N ASP A 90 -11.96 -9.21 -7.97
CA ASP A 90 -12.95 -9.35 -9.04
C ASP A 90 -12.45 -10.33 -10.10
N GLY A 91 -13.29 -11.33 -10.39
CA GLY A 91 -12.90 -12.47 -11.23
C GLY A 91 -12.09 -13.54 -10.51
N GLY A 92 -11.89 -13.40 -9.19
CA GLY A 92 -11.19 -14.37 -8.33
C GLY A 92 -9.67 -14.34 -8.48
N PHE A 93 -9.01 -15.09 -7.61
CA PHE A 93 -7.57 -15.34 -7.70
C PHE A 93 -7.28 -16.24 -8.91
N LYS A 94 -6.48 -15.75 -9.84
CA LYS A 94 -6.20 -16.49 -11.07
C LYS A 94 -5.23 -17.63 -10.83
N PRO A 95 -5.35 -18.76 -11.58
CA PRO A 95 -4.43 -19.88 -11.46
C PRO A 95 -3.04 -19.52 -11.99
N GLY A 96 -2.02 -20.17 -11.46
CA GLY A 96 -0.64 -20.03 -11.94
C GLY A 96 0.16 -18.89 -11.32
N TYR A 97 -0.34 -18.25 -10.26
CA TYR A 97 0.34 -17.12 -9.59
C TYR A 97 0.79 -17.48 -8.18
N VAL A 98 1.84 -16.80 -7.73
CA VAL A 98 2.18 -16.66 -6.31
C VAL A 98 1.66 -15.29 -5.86
N TYR A 99 0.70 -15.32 -4.95
CA TYR A 99 0.11 -14.11 -4.37
C TYR A 99 0.77 -13.77 -3.05
N ARG A 100 1.05 -12.50 -2.86
CA ARG A 100 1.42 -11.90 -1.60
C ARG A 100 0.35 -10.89 -1.21
N VAL A 101 -0.25 -11.10 -0.06
CA VAL A 101 -1.26 -10.19 0.50
C VAL A 101 -0.69 -9.60 1.78
N THR A 102 -0.48 -8.29 1.78
CA THR A 102 0.10 -7.56 2.91
C THR A 102 -0.98 -6.73 3.58
N LEU A 103 -1.15 -6.94 4.88
CA LEU A 103 -1.86 -5.99 5.74
C LEU A 103 -0.84 -4.98 6.27
N LEU A 104 -1.09 -3.72 6.03
CA LEU A 104 -0.25 -2.62 6.49
C LEU A 104 -0.58 -2.25 7.96
N PRO A 105 0.30 -1.55 8.67
CA PRO A 105 0.10 -1.17 10.08
C PRO A 105 -1.11 -0.26 10.32
N GLU A 106 -1.74 0.29 9.29
CA GLU A 106 -2.94 1.11 9.36
C GLU A 106 -4.19 0.35 9.87
N VAL A 107 -4.16 -1.00 9.86
CA VAL A 107 -5.21 -1.80 10.52
C VAL A 107 -5.17 -1.55 12.03
N ARG A 108 -6.32 -1.24 12.62
CA ARG A 108 -6.43 -0.88 14.04
C ARG A 108 -7.63 -1.54 14.71
N ASP A 109 -7.59 -1.60 16.03
CA ASP A 109 -8.70 -2.02 16.87
C ASP A 109 -9.77 -0.91 17.05
N LEU A 110 -10.77 -1.17 17.91
CA LEU A 110 -11.81 -0.20 18.26
C LEU A 110 -11.32 0.93 19.18
N PHE A 111 -10.14 0.77 19.80
CA PHE A 111 -9.51 1.76 20.69
C PHE A 111 -8.45 2.57 19.98
N SER A 112 -8.28 2.38 18.66
CA SER A 112 -7.31 3.05 17.80
C SER A 112 -5.86 2.58 17.98
N ASN A 113 -5.62 1.44 18.61
CA ASN A 113 -4.32 0.81 18.59
C ASN A 113 -4.06 0.20 17.23
N GLN A 114 -2.98 0.60 16.57
CA GLN A 114 -2.60 0.12 15.24
C GLN A 114 -1.72 -1.12 15.33
N MET A 115 -1.76 -1.97 14.31
CA MET A 115 -0.78 -3.06 14.17
C MET A 115 0.63 -2.48 14.27
N ARG A 116 1.55 -3.24 14.88
CA ARG A 116 2.95 -2.78 15.03
C ARG A 116 3.73 -2.89 13.74
N ASP A 117 3.56 -4.00 13.07
CA ASP A 117 4.31 -4.37 11.87
C ASP A 117 3.34 -4.83 10.77
N PRO A 118 3.68 -4.69 9.49
CA PRO A 118 2.89 -5.26 8.41
C PRO A 118 2.88 -6.78 8.53
N PHE A 119 1.77 -7.40 8.17
CA PHE A 119 1.63 -8.85 8.11
C PHE A 119 1.55 -9.31 6.66
N GLU A 120 2.44 -10.23 6.26
CA GLU A 120 2.46 -10.80 4.91
C GLU A 120 1.93 -12.23 4.89
N LEU A 121 0.92 -12.47 4.07
CA LEU A 121 0.46 -13.80 3.68
C LEU A 121 0.97 -14.09 2.26
N VAL A 122 1.65 -15.22 2.10
CA VAL A 122 2.07 -15.72 0.78
C VAL A 122 1.39 -17.04 0.51
N PHE A 123 0.73 -17.18 -0.63
CA PHE A 123 0.17 -18.46 -1.08
C PHE A 123 0.27 -18.58 -2.61
N SER A 124 0.10 -19.77 -3.13
CA SER A 124 0.20 -20.02 -4.57
C SER A 124 -1.03 -20.71 -5.11
N THR A 125 -1.42 -20.31 -6.30
CA THR A 125 -2.45 -20.98 -7.13
C THR A 125 -1.83 -21.86 -8.22
N GLY A 126 -0.54 -22.20 -8.09
CA GLY A 126 0.14 -23.08 -9.07
C GLY A 126 1.62 -23.30 -8.75
N PRO A 127 2.52 -22.37 -9.07
CA PRO A 127 3.95 -22.59 -8.91
C PRO A 127 4.40 -22.59 -7.44
N GLN A 128 5.50 -23.31 -7.18
CA GLN A 128 6.18 -23.21 -5.89
C GLN A 128 6.70 -21.78 -5.69
N PRO A 129 6.43 -21.11 -4.56
CA PRO A 129 7.02 -19.81 -4.26
C PRO A 129 8.55 -19.89 -4.25
N GLN A 130 9.20 -19.07 -5.08
CA GLN A 130 10.66 -18.97 -5.13
C GLN A 130 11.12 -17.78 -4.28
N PRO A 131 12.25 -17.84 -3.57
CA PRO A 131 12.73 -16.76 -2.71
C PRO A 131 13.38 -15.60 -3.49
N THR A 132 12.84 -15.27 -4.66
CA THR A 132 13.26 -14.15 -5.49
C THR A 132 12.86 -12.83 -4.87
N THR A 133 13.70 -11.82 -4.97
CA THR A 133 13.40 -10.50 -4.40
C THR A 133 13.97 -9.38 -5.27
N ILE A 134 13.15 -8.38 -5.58
CA ILE A 134 13.59 -7.06 -6.03
C ILE A 134 13.32 -6.10 -4.88
N ALA A 135 14.36 -5.41 -4.41
CA ALA A 135 14.22 -4.41 -3.36
C ALA A 135 14.94 -3.12 -3.75
N GLY A 136 14.58 -2.02 -3.10
CA GLY A 136 15.24 -0.76 -3.37
C GLY A 136 14.75 0.36 -2.47
N VAL A 137 15.24 1.56 -2.76
CA VAL A 137 14.84 2.78 -2.10
C VAL A 137 14.26 3.73 -3.15
N VAL A 138 13.13 4.32 -2.83
CA VAL A 138 12.56 5.45 -3.55
C VAL A 138 12.92 6.72 -2.78
N TRP A 139 13.48 7.71 -3.46
CA TRP A 139 13.82 8.99 -2.84
C TRP A 139 13.42 10.17 -3.72
N ASP A 140 13.02 11.24 -3.07
CA ASP A 140 12.75 12.51 -3.72
C ASP A 140 14.05 13.12 -4.27
N ARG A 141 14.08 13.44 -5.56
CA ARG A 141 15.28 13.90 -6.27
C ARG A 141 15.78 15.25 -5.79
N ILE A 142 14.87 16.11 -5.29
CA ILE A 142 15.21 17.48 -4.87
C ILE A 142 15.73 17.48 -3.44
N THR A 143 15.01 16.80 -2.54
CA THR A 143 15.33 16.81 -1.10
C THR A 143 16.32 15.73 -0.70
N GLY A 144 16.50 14.68 -1.53
CA GLY A 144 17.30 13.49 -1.21
C GLY A 144 16.72 12.61 -0.11
N ARG A 145 15.51 12.88 0.36
CA ARG A 145 14.85 12.11 1.42
C ARG A 145 14.11 10.90 0.86
N GLY A 146 13.98 9.86 1.66
CA GLY A 146 13.14 8.71 1.34
C GLY A 146 11.69 9.14 1.08
N ALA A 147 11.10 8.62 0.02
CA ALA A 147 9.73 8.88 -0.40
C ALA A 147 8.80 7.85 0.26
N ALA A 148 8.13 8.24 1.34
CA ALA A 148 7.24 7.39 2.12
C ALA A 148 5.86 7.24 1.47
N ASN A 149 5.26 6.06 1.61
CA ASN A 149 3.91 5.73 1.11
C ASN A 149 3.73 5.83 -0.42
N TYR A 150 4.82 5.74 -1.17
CA TYR A 150 4.75 5.62 -2.62
C TYR A 150 4.32 4.22 -3.03
N GLU A 151 3.46 4.14 -4.02
CA GLU A 151 3.19 2.89 -4.70
C GLU A 151 4.35 2.56 -5.62
N VAL A 152 4.78 1.30 -5.62
CA VAL A 152 5.82 0.79 -6.50
C VAL A 152 5.26 -0.37 -7.29
N GLN A 153 5.36 -0.27 -8.60
CA GLN A 153 4.86 -1.25 -9.55
C GLN A 153 6.03 -1.91 -10.28
N ALA A 154 6.01 -3.24 -10.36
CA ALA A 154 6.88 -4.00 -11.25
C ALA A 154 6.03 -4.57 -12.39
N LEU A 155 6.26 -4.04 -13.59
CA LEU A 155 5.58 -4.42 -14.81
C LEU A 155 6.45 -5.41 -15.57
N PRO A 156 5.97 -6.64 -15.86
CA PRO A 156 6.71 -7.58 -16.67
C PRO A 156 7.02 -7.01 -18.06
N ALA A 157 8.29 -7.02 -18.44
CA ALA A 157 8.70 -6.64 -19.78
C ALA A 157 8.55 -7.85 -20.70
N ASN A 158 7.43 -7.93 -21.39
CA ASN A 158 7.18 -8.98 -22.36
C ASN A 158 8.07 -8.82 -23.59
N ILE A 159 9.05 -9.69 -23.70
CA ILE A 159 9.88 -9.80 -24.89
C ILE A 159 9.33 -10.98 -25.71
N GLY A 160 8.22 -10.73 -26.41
CA GLY A 160 7.68 -11.61 -27.46
C GLY A 160 7.03 -12.91 -26.96
N GLY A 161 5.74 -13.02 -27.12
CA GLY A 161 4.95 -14.23 -26.92
C GLY A 161 3.48 -13.93 -26.62
N ASP A 162 2.58 -14.78 -27.10
CA ASP A 162 1.12 -14.62 -26.99
C ASP A 162 0.53 -14.75 -25.56
N GLN A 163 1.38 -14.88 -24.55
CA GLN A 163 0.98 -14.88 -23.12
C GLN A 163 1.80 -13.83 -22.38
N ALA A 164 1.46 -12.57 -22.67
CA ALA A 164 1.90 -11.47 -21.85
C ALA A 164 1.25 -11.61 -20.46
N ASP A 165 2.03 -12.00 -19.46
CA ASP A 165 1.63 -11.81 -18.08
C ASP A 165 1.50 -10.30 -17.85
N SER A 166 0.26 -9.82 -17.83
CA SER A 166 -0.05 -8.41 -17.59
C SER A 166 -0.24 -8.11 -16.11
N ALA A 167 0.03 -9.08 -15.24
CA ALA A 167 -0.14 -8.89 -13.81
C ALA A 167 0.91 -7.94 -13.26
N VAL A 168 0.44 -6.87 -12.65
CA VAL A 168 1.28 -5.85 -12.02
C VAL A 168 1.63 -6.31 -10.61
N HIS A 169 2.93 -6.42 -10.31
CA HIS A 169 3.37 -6.65 -8.95
C HIS A 169 3.42 -5.33 -8.18
N LEU A 170 2.84 -5.30 -7.00
CA LEU A 170 2.70 -4.10 -6.18
C LEU A 170 3.51 -4.22 -4.89
N ALA A 171 4.09 -3.09 -4.51
CA ALA A 171 4.68 -2.87 -3.19
C ALA A 171 4.43 -1.42 -2.79
N ARG A 172 4.55 -1.11 -1.50
CA ARG A 172 4.49 0.26 -0.97
C ARG A 172 5.75 0.56 -0.20
N THR A 173 6.25 1.79 -0.34
CA THR A 173 7.43 2.22 0.41
C THR A 173 7.08 2.47 1.88
N ASP A 174 8.01 2.13 2.76
CA ASP A 174 7.96 2.49 4.18
C ASP A 174 8.33 3.97 4.41
N THR A 175 8.41 4.38 5.68
CA THR A 175 8.78 5.74 6.08
C THR A 175 10.17 6.18 5.64
N GLY A 176 11.06 5.25 5.34
CA GLY A 176 12.40 5.49 4.81
C GLY A 176 12.47 5.44 3.28
N GLY A 177 11.35 5.18 2.61
CA GLY A 177 11.30 4.98 1.17
C GLY A 177 11.71 3.58 0.71
N VAL A 178 11.88 2.62 1.61
CA VAL A 178 12.30 1.25 1.28
C VAL A 178 11.10 0.44 0.80
N TYR A 179 11.32 -0.36 -0.25
CA TYR A 179 10.32 -1.29 -0.76
C TYR A 179 10.94 -2.64 -1.13
N ALA A 180 10.09 -3.67 -1.20
CA ALA A 180 10.51 -4.98 -1.69
C ALA A 180 9.35 -5.73 -2.39
N PHE A 181 9.63 -6.28 -3.56
CA PHE A 181 8.85 -7.35 -4.17
C PHE A 181 9.48 -8.68 -3.78
N ARG A 182 8.78 -9.49 -3.03
CA ARG A 182 9.21 -10.84 -2.65
C ARG A 182 8.41 -11.86 -3.43
N PHE A 183 9.03 -13.01 -3.72
CA PHE A 183 8.42 -14.11 -4.47
C PHE A 183 7.93 -13.71 -5.87
N ILE A 184 8.59 -12.72 -6.46
CA ILE A 184 8.30 -12.28 -7.82
C ILE A 184 8.81 -13.34 -8.82
N PRO A 185 8.05 -13.72 -9.84
CA PRO A 185 8.49 -14.70 -10.84
C PRO A 185 9.79 -14.29 -11.54
N ASP A 186 10.54 -15.25 -12.00
CA ASP A 186 11.70 -15.00 -12.87
C ASP A 186 11.26 -14.22 -14.10
N GLY A 187 12.02 -13.21 -14.47
CA GLY A 187 11.66 -12.36 -15.61
C GLY A 187 12.42 -11.06 -15.65
N ARG A 188 12.00 -10.18 -16.53
CA ARG A 188 12.52 -8.81 -16.63
C ARG A 188 11.39 -7.83 -16.35
N TYR A 189 11.67 -6.83 -15.54
CA TYR A 189 10.67 -5.89 -15.03
C TYR A 189 11.09 -4.45 -15.25
N GLN A 190 10.15 -3.61 -15.65
CA GLN A 190 10.21 -2.18 -15.50
C GLN A 190 9.64 -1.83 -14.12
N ILE A 191 10.43 -1.16 -13.29
CA ILE A 191 9.96 -0.73 -11.97
C ILE A 191 9.63 0.75 -12.04
N THR A 192 8.44 1.10 -11.58
CA THR A 192 7.93 2.48 -11.49
C THR A 192 7.48 2.77 -10.07
N ALA A 193 7.75 3.98 -9.58
CA ALA A 193 7.26 4.46 -8.29
C ALA A 193 6.50 5.77 -8.48
N PHE A 194 5.39 5.95 -7.78
CA PHE A 194 4.60 7.19 -7.85
C PHE A 194 3.83 7.43 -6.54
N GLU A 195 3.50 8.70 -6.30
CA GLU A 195 2.68 9.12 -5.18
C GLU A 195 1.21 9.16 -5.61
N ASP A 196 0.47 8.08 -5.38
CA ASP A 196 -0.96 8.01 -5.69
C ASP A 196 -1.77 8.87 -4.71
N GLN A 197 -1.94 10.15 -5.05
CA GLN A 197 -2.61 11.13 -4.18
C GLN A 197 -4.13 11.00 -4.18
N ASN A 198 -4.70 10.60 -5.31
CA ASN A 198 -6.14 10.48 -5.49
C ASN A 198 -6.66 9.05 -5.28
N ARG A 199 -5.77 8.10 -5.05
CA ARG A 199 -6.04 6.67 -4.79
C ARG A 199 -6.79 5.98 -5.93
N ASN A 200 -6.38 6.27 -7.16
CA ASN A 200 -6.94 5.65 -8.35
C ASN A 200 -6.05 4.50 -8.89
N ASP A 201 -4.94 4.19 -8.20
CA ASP A 201 -3.94 3.17 -8.56
C ASP A 201 -3.34 3.39 -9.98
N THR A 202 -3.39 4.62 -10.47
CA THR A 202 -2.95 4.99 -11.82
C THR A 202 -1.98 6.16 -11.73
N ILE A 203 -0.94 6.14 -12.56
CA ILE A 203 0.05 7.22 -12.60
C ILE A 203 -0.54 8.43 -13.28
N ASP A 204 -0.71 9.51 -12.54
CA ASP A 204 -1.17 10.80 -13.07
C ASP A 204 0.00 11.74 -13.39
N ALA A 205 -0.20 12.59 -14.39
CA ALA A 205 0.85 13.51 -14.87
C ALA A 205 1.31 14.55 -13.82
N SER A 206 0.45 14.83 -12.82
CA SER A 206 0.73 15.79 -11.73
C SER A 206 1.38 15.16 -10.51
N GLU A 207 1.45 13.83 -10.47
CA GLU A 207 1.98 13.09 -9.34
C GLU A 207 3.50 12.98 -9.39
N SER A 208 4.11 12.93 -8.20
CA SER A 208 5.53 12.65 -8.08
C SER A 208 5.80 11.22 -8.52
N GLN A 209 6.66 11.02 -9.50
CA GLN A 209 6.90 9.73 -10.11
C GLN A 209 8.34 9.53 -10.57
N GLY A 210 8.71 8.27 -10.76
CA GLY A 210 10.01 7.87 -11.28
C GLY A 210 10.00 6.40 -11.71
N PHE A 211 11.01 6.01 -12.46
CA PHE A 211 11.13 4.63 -12.96
C PHE A 211 12.60 4.23 -13.10
N THR A 212 12.85 2.93 -13.17
CA THR A 212 14.19 2.42 -13.46
C THR A 212 14.54 2.68 -14.93
N ARG A 213 15.78 3.15 -15.18
CA ARG A 213 16.25 3.41 -16.56
C ARG A 213 16.49 2.13 -17.35
N GLN A 214 16.70 1.02 -16.67
CA GLN A 214 16.95 -0.28 -17.27
C GLN A 214 15.96 -1.31 -16.72
N LEU A 215 15.67 -2.34 -17.52
CA LEU A 215 14.88 -3.46 -17.06
C LEU A 215 15.69 -4.25 -16.00
N ILE A 216 15.04 -4.53 -14.89
CA ILE A 216 15.60 -5.35 -13.81
C ILE A 216 15.31 -6.80 -14.12
N GLY A 217 16.37 -7.60 -14.27
CA GLY A 217 16.26 -9.06 -14.39
C GLY A 217 16.16 -9.69 -13.00
N VAL A 218 15.35 -10.71 -12.85
CA VAL A 218 15.21 -11.49 -11.62
C VAL A 218 15.61 -12.94 -11.89
N GLY A 219 16.34 -13.50 -10.99
CA GLY A 219 16.76 -14.91 -10.93
C GLY A 219 16.97 -15.30 -9.47
N ASP A 220 17.83 -16.23 -9.16
CA ASP A 220 18.04 -16.82 -7.83
C ASP A 220 18.57 -15.87 -6.74
N THR A 221 18.64 -14.55 -6.96
CA THR A 221 19.30 -13.61 -6.07
C THR A 221 18.47 -12.35 -5.81
N LEU A 222 18.90 -11.60 -4.79
CA LEU A 222 18.40 -10.26 -4.50
C LEU A 222 18.88 -9.27 -5.55
N PHE A 223 17.97 -8.55 -6.19
CA PHE A 223 18.25 -7.45 -7.09
C PHE A 223 17.89 -6.12 -6.45
N THR A 224 18.75 -5.12 -6.68
CA THR A 224 18.52 -3.76 -6.17
C THR A 224 18.02 -2.85 -7.29
N ALA A 225 16.87 -2.21 -7.07
CA ALA A 225 16.25 -1.28 -7.98
C ALA A 225 15.91 0.04 -7.26
N ASN A 226 16.87 0.95 -7.24
CA ASN A 226 16.69 2.27 -6.62
C ASN A 226 16.07 3.25 -7.61
N ILE A 227 15.12 4.09 -7.15
CA ILE A 227 14.33 5.00 -7.97
C ILE A 227 14.37 6.40 -7.38
N SER A 228 14.72 7.40 -8.20
CA SER A 228 14.50 8.79 -7.85
C SER A 228 13.19 9.28 -8.43
N VAL A 229 12.35 9.88 -7.60
CA VAL A 229 11.08 10.47 -8.00
C VAL A 229 11.17 11.98 -8.05
N LEU A 230 10.37 12.56 -8.92
CA LEU A 230 10.25 14.00 -9.07
C LEU A 230 8.78 14.31 -9.35
N ARG A 231 8.26 15.35 -8.69
CA ARG A 231 6.96 15.92 -9.08
C ARG A 231 7.16 16.74 -10.33
N PRO A 232 6.46 16.44 -11.43
CA PRO A 232 6.53 17.27 -12.63
C PRO A 232 6.07 18.68 -12.33
N ASP A 233 6.80 19.66 -12.82
CA ASP A 233 6.31 21.03 -12.86
C ASP A 233 5.28 21.12 -13.99
N THR A 234 4.05 21.45 -13.64
CA THR A 234 2.94 21.62 -14.57
C THR A 234 2.59 23.11 -14.75
N THR A 235 3.33 24.01 -14.10
CA THR A 235 3.13 25.45 -14.21
C THR A 235 3.78 25.95 -15.52
N PRO A 236 3.04 26.60 -16.43
CA PRO A 236 3.65 27.19 -17.61
C PRO A 236 4.59 28.32 -17.22
N ALA A 237 5.80 28.32 -17.76
CA ALA A 237 6.73 29.43 -17.59
C ALA A 237 6.12 30.76 -18.09
N ILE A 238 6.20 31.81 -17.28
CA ILE A 238 5.72 33.15 -17.61
C ILE A 238 6.92 34.07 -17.80
N ILE A 239 6.91 34.85 -18.88
CA ILE A 239 7.93 35.90 -19.08
C ILE A 239 7.68 37.00 -18.06
N THR A 240 8.62 37.25 -17.16
CA THR A 240 8.54 38.27 -16.10
C THR A 240 9.16 39.59 -16.55
N SER A 241 10.17 39.55 -17.43
CA SER A 241 10.75 40.76 -18.02
C SER A 241 11.25 40.53 -19.44
N VAL A 242 11.26 41.61 -20.21
CA VAL A 242 11.83 41.65 -21.55
C VAL A 242 12.69 42.92 -21.65
N GLU A 243 13.97 42.76 -21.82
CA GLU A 243 14.92 43.86 -22.00
C GLU A 243 15.60 43.80 -23.37
N ALA A 244 15.62 44.90 -24.08
CA ALA A 244 16.38 44.99 -25.33
C ALA A 244 17.82 45.40 -25.00
N LEU A 245 18.76 44.48 -25.16
CA LEU A 245 20.19 44.73 -24.93
C LEU A 245 20.83 45.54 -26.09
N ASP A 246 20.35 45.30 -27.31
CA ASP A 246 20.70 46.02 -28.51
C ASP A 246 19.61 45.89 -29.59
N SER A 247 19.88 46.34 -30.83
CA SER A 247 18.90 46.32 -31.92
C SER A 247 18.50 44.94 -32.44
N ILE A 248 19.19 43.87 -32.00
CA ILE A 248 18.98 42.50 -32.46
C ILE A 248 18.94 41.47 -31.32
N THR A 249 19.15 41.89 -30.06
CA THR A 249 19.24 40.98 -28.90
C THR A 249 18.23 41.37 -27.84
N LEU A 250 17.41 40.40 -27.42
CA LEU A 250 16.50 40.53 -26.29
C LEU A 250 16.93 39.58 -25.16
N LEU A 251 16.90 40.07 -23.92
CA LEU A 251 16.96 39.26 -22.71
C LEU A 251 15.55 39.02 -22.24
N LEU A 252 15.20 37.72 -22.06
CA LEU A 252 13.93 37.30 -21.52
C LEU A 252 14.19 36.67 -20.16
N GLU A 253 13.48 37.11 -19.13
CA GLU A 253 13.48 36.47 -17.81
C GLU A 253 12.16 35.73 -17.62
N PHE A 254 12.25 34.56 -17.03
CA PHE A 254 11.10 33.73 -16.71
C PHE A 254 10.96 33.59 -15.18
N ASP A 255 9.76 33.25 -14.70
CA ASP A 255 9.48 32.97 -13.29
C ASP A 255 9.90 31.56 -12.85
N ASP A 256 10.23 30.69 -13.81
CA ASP A 256 10.72 29.33 -13.57
C ASP A 256 12.24 29.27 -13.45
N PHE A 257 12.72 28.36 -12.60
CA PHE A 257 14.14 28.10 -12.34
C PHE A 257 14.60 26.77 -12.92
#